data_d099fa49adb38f08e75eb4c5d163a70f
#
_entry.id   d099fa49adb38f08e75eb4c5d163a70f
#
_cell.length_a   1.000
_cell.length_b   1.000
_cell.length_c   1.000
_cell.angle_alpha   90.00
_cell.angle_beta   90.00
_cell.angle_gamma   90.00
#
_symmetry.space_group_name_H-M   'P 1'
#
loop_
_entity.id
_entity.type
_entity.pdbx_description
1 polymer ?
#
loop_
_entity_poly.entity_id
_entity_poly.type
_entity_poly.pdbx_seq_one_letter_code
_entity_poly.pdbx_strand_id
1 'polypeptide(L)'
;MEKLSAGDLRSRVEVLRRVKAENALGEEYYTYETERKVWARIVPTTGRTEALEGDMERVEVTHRVTVRRASIPELRTDLRLRYREQDYEVRYFYPNYRDGGFVDIFVRLVVEDGVAGF
;
A
#
# COMPACT_ATOMS: atom_id res chain seq x y z
N MET A 1 26.23 6.42 -1.73
CA MET A 1 24.84 6.04 -1.89
C MET A 1 24.35 5.43 -0.58
N GLU A 2 23.33 6.00 -0.01
CA GLU A 2 22.84 5.56 1.27
C GLU A 2 22.02 4.29 1.17
N LYS A 3 22.29 3.37 2.06
CA LYS A 3 21.45 2.20 2.23
C LYS A 3 20.34 2.51 3.22
N LEU A 4 19.19 1.91 3.00
CA LEU A 4 18.12 1.97 3.96
C LEU A 4 18.52 1.18 5.21
N SER A 5 18.10 1.67 6.36
CA SER A 5 18.34 1.00 7.63
C SER A 5 17.01 0.77 8.34
N ALA A 6 17.02 -0.10 9.33
CA ALA A 6 15.82 -0.35 10.14
C ALA A 6 15.32 0.93 10.82
N GLY A 7 16.23 1.86 11.13
CA GLY A 7 15.87 3.13 11.75
C GLY A 7 15.08 4.08 10.85
N ASP A 8 15.09 3.85 9.55
CA ASP A 8 14.32 4.65 8.61
C ASP A 8 12.86 4.22 8.55
N LEU A 9 12.54 3.03 9.05
CA LEU A 9 11.20 2.48 9.04
C LEU A 9 10.54 2.79 10.39
N ARG A 10 9.93 3.97 10.49
CA ARG A 10 9.40 4.49 11.78
C ARG A 10 7.89 4.48 11.89
N SER A 11 7.19 4.13 10.84
CA SER A 11 5.75 4.15 10.82
C SER A 11 5.20 2.74 10.96
N ARG A 12 4.25 2.56 11.87
CA ARG A 12 3.61 1.27 12.07
C ARG A 12 2.38 1.19 11.18
N VAL A 13 2.46 0.36 10.16
CA VAL A 13 1.41 0.24 9.14
C VAL A 13 0.73 -1.11 9.27
N GLU A 14 -0.59 -1.12 9.20
CA GLU A 14 -1.36 -2.36 9.18
C GLU A 14 -1.51 -2.84 7.74
N VAL A 15 -1.26 -4.13 7.55
CA VAL A 15 -1.47 -4.78 6.26
C VAL A 15 -2.81 -5.49 6.34
N LEU A 16 -3.74 -5.12 5.47
CA LEU A 16 -5.09 -5.65 5.46
C LEU A 16 -5.26 -6.60 4.27
N ARG A 17 -5.84 -7.76 4.53
CA ARG A 17 -6.22 -8.68 3.47
C ARG A 17 -7.67 -8.49 3.11
N ARG A 18 -8.00 -8.70 1.85
CA ARG A 18 -9.36 -8.62 1.36
C ARG A 18 -10.09 -9.92 1.69
N VAL A 19 -11.28 -9.79 2.26
CA VAL A 19 -12.12 -10.92 2.64
C VAL A 19 -13.47 -10.78 1.98
N LYS A 20 -13.92 -11.83 1.33
CA LYS A 20 -15.24 -11.87 0.71
C LYS A 20 -16.28 -12.07 1.79
N ALA A 21 -17.34 -11.27 1.75
CA ALA A 21 -18.44 -11.34 2.70
C ALA A 21 -19.76 -11.33 1.94
N GLU A 22 -20.82 -11.70 2.62
CA GLU A 22 -22.16 -11.79 2.04
C GLU A 22 -23.15 -11.17 3.03
N ASN A 23 -24.04 -10.31 2.52
CA ASN A 23 -25.07 -9.71 3.38
C ASN A 23 -26.32 -10.62 3.45
N ALA A 24 -27.34 -10.17 4.19
CA ALA A 24 -28.56 -10.95 4.38
C ALA A 24 -29.35 -11.17 3.09
N LEU A 25 -29.11 -10.37 2.06
CA LEU A 25 -29.79 -10.49 0.77
C LEU A 25 -29.01 -11.36 -0.22
N GLY A 26 -27.90 -11.96 0.22
CA GLY A 26 -27.09 -12.78 -0.65
C GLY A 26 -26.12 -11.99 -1.54
N GLU A 27 -26.05 -10.68 -1.36
CA GLU A 27 -25.12 -9.86 -2.12
C GLU A 27 -23.71 -9.99 -1.58
N GLU A 28 -22.75 -10.20 -2.48
CA GLU A 28 -21.35 -10.34 -2.14
C GLU A 28 -20.66 -8.99 -2.11
N TYR A 29 -19.77 -8.80 -1.15
CA TYR A 29 -18.95 -7.61 -1.04
C TYR A 29 -17.62 -7.97 -0.40
N TYR A 30 -16.68 -7.03 -0.41
CA TYR A 30 -15.38 -7.25 0.21
C TYR A 30 -15.22 -6.40 1.46
N THR A 31 -14.62 -7.02 2.48
CA THR A 31 -14.17 -6.33 3.68
C THR A 31 -12.66 -6.50 3.78
N TYR A 32 -12.05 -5.79 4.70
CA TYR A 32 -10.61 -5.85 4.91
C TYR A 32 -10.33 -6.14 6.36
N GLU A 33 -9.49 -7.13 6.61
CA GLU A 33 -9.10 -7.53 7.95
C GLU A 33 -7.58 -7.38 8.11
N THR A 34 -7.15 -6.93 9.29
CA THR A 34 -5.74 -6.81 9.57
C THR A 34 -5.08 -8.19 9.56
N GLU A 35 -4.12 -8.38 8.67
CA GLU A 35 -3.34 -9.60 8.59
C GLU A 35 -2.09 -9.51 9.46
N ARG A 36 -1.44 -8.36 9.43
CA ARG A 36 -0.23 -8.09 10.21
C ARG A 36 0.03 -6.60 10.32
N LYS A 37 0.95 -6.25 11.19
CA LYS A 37 1.46 -4.89 11.30
C LYS A 37 2.94 -4.91 10.99
N VAL A 38 3.41 -3.94 10.23
CA VAL A 38 4.80 -3.88 9.80
C VAL A 38 5.36 -2.49 10.05
N TRP A 39 6.67 -2.41 10.20
CA TRP A 39 7.37 -1.12 10.22
C TRP A 39 7.62 -0.70 8.79
N ALA A 40 7.36 0.57 8.53
CA ALA A 40 7.46 1.12 7.19
C ALA A 40 7.96 2.55 7.22
N ARG A 41 8.39 2.99 6.05
CA ARG A 41 8.60 4.41 5.79
C ARG A 41 7.53 4.80 4.78
N ILE A 42 6.68 5.74 5.14
CA ILE A 42 5.62 6.22 4.25
C ILE A 42 5.88 7.68 3.93
N VAL A 43 5.93 8.00 2.66
CA VAL A 43 6.15 9.36 2.19
C VAL A 43 5.18 9.69 1.07
N PRO A 44 4.67 10.93 1.02
CA PRO A 44 3.83 11.33 -0.10
C PRO A 44 4.67 11.42 -1.36
N THR A 45 4.07 11.06 -2.47
CA THR A 45 4.65 11.31 -3.78
C THR A 45 4.23 12.71 -4.23
N THR A 46 4.72 13.15 -5.38
CA THR A 46 4.37 14.47 -5.89
C THR A 46 2.99 14.54 -6.54
N GLY A 47 2.16 13.53 -6.30
CA GLY A 47 0.83 13.47 -6.91
C GLY A 47 0.86 13.11 -8.39
N ARG A 48 1.94 12.52 -8.84
CA ARG A 48 2.09 12.15 -10.24
C ARG A 48 1.22 10.96 -10.60
N THR A 49 0.77 10.98 -11.84
CA THR A 49 0.24 9.81 -12.49
C THR A 49 1.38 9.22 -13.30
N GLU A 50 1.73 7.98 -13.05
CA GLU A 50 2.79 7.33 -13.82
C GLU A 50 2.22 6.55 -14.99
N ALA A 51 2.85 6.69 -16.15
CA ALA A 51 2.49 5.92 -17.32
C ALA A 51 3.09 4.52 -17.20
N LEU A 52 2.27 3.51 -17.39
CA LEU A 52 2.75 2.14 -17.46
C LEU A 52 3.30 1.89 -18.85
N GLU A 53 4.44 1.22 -18.88
CA GLU A 53 5.10 0.94 -20.15
C GLU A 53 4.27 -0.01 -20.99
N GLY A 54 4.10 0.33 -22.24
CA GLY A 54 3.50 -0.54 -23.24
C GLY A 54 2.04 -0.29 -23.55
N ASP A 55 1.25 0.17 -22.61
CA ASP A 55 -0.18 0.34 -22.83
C ASP A 55 -0.69 1.78 -22.69
N MET A 56 0.19 2.67 -22.29
CA MET A 56 -0.14 4.09 -22.08
C MET A 56 -1.13 4.33 -20.94
N GLU A 57 -1.46 3.31 -20.16
CA GLU A 57 -2.32 3.48 -19.01
C GLU A 57 -1.59 4.20 -17.90
N ARG A 58 -2.31 5.08 -17.22
CA ARG A 58 -1.77 5.86 -16.11
C ARG A 58 -2.32 5.34 -14.79
N VAL A 59 -1.43 5.21 -13.81
CA VAL A 59 -1.78 4.74 -12.48
C VAL A 59 -1.55 5.87 -11.48
N GLU A 60 -2.60 6.26 -10.80
CA GLU A 60 -2.49 7.28 -9.77
C GLU A 60 -1.82 6.72 -8.52
N VAL A 61 -0.85 7.45 -8.02
CA VAL A 61 -0.11 7.11 -6.80
C VAL A 61 -0.04 8.34 -5.93
N THR A 62 -0.39 8.20 -4.66
CA THR A 62 -0.33 9.30 -3.71
C THR A 62 0.83 9.18 -2.73
N HIS A 63 1.24 7.95 -2.41
CA HIS A 63 2.29 7.69 -1.44
C HIS A 63 3.17 6.52 -1.86
N ARG A 64 4.39 6.52 -1.32
CA ARG A 64 5.29 5.40 -1.45
C ARG A 64 5.55 4.84 -0.05
N VAL A 65 5.38 3.55 0.10
CA VAL A 65 5.58 2.84 1.35
C VAL A 65 6.73 1.86 1.18
N THR A 66 7.78 2.04 1.96
CA THR A 66 8.94 1.16 1.92
C THR A 66 8.91 0.26 3.16
N VAL A 67 9.02 -1.04 2.95
CA VAL A 67 9.04 -2.04 4.02
C VAL A 67 10.18 -3.02 3.78
N ARG A 68 10.54 -3.77 4.82
CA ARG A 68 11.44 -4.91 4.65
C ARG A 68 10.74 -5.96 3.80
N ARG A 69 11.47 -6.51 2.87
CA ARG A 69 10.94 -7.53 1.97
C ARG A 69 10.33 -8.71 2.74
N ALA A 70 10.97 -9.14 3.81
CA ALA A 70 10.51 -10.24 4.63
C ALA A 70 9.29 -9.93 5.48
N SER A 71 8.95 -8.64 5.64
CA SER A 71 7.79 -8.25 6.46
C SER A 71 6.47 -8.60 5.79
N ILE A 72 6.43 -8.62 4.47
CA ILE A 72 5.23 -8.99 3.72
C ILE A 72 5.62 -10.03 2.68
N PRO A 73 5.77 -11.30 3.09
CA PRO A 73 6.25 -12.35 2.18
C PRO A 73 5.32 -12.64 1.01
N GLU A 74 4.03 -12.37 1.17
CA GLU A 74 3.04 -12.58 0.11
C GLU A 74 2.44 -11.25 -0.34
N LEU A 75 3.30 -10.32 -0.73
CA LEU A 75 2.85 -9.01 -1.20
C LEU A 75 2.05 -9.15 -2.50
N ARG A 76 0.84 -8.59 -2.47
CA ARG A 76 -0.11 -8.65 -3.59
C ARG A 76 -0.78 -7.30 -3.76
N THR A 77 -1.32 -7.06 -4.94
CA THR A 77 -2.02 -5.80 -5.23
C THR A 77 -3.44 -5.75 -4.64
N ASP A 78 -3.98 -6.86 -4.19
CA ASP A 78 -5.30 -6.86 -3.55
C ASP A 78 -5.24 -6.55 -2.04
N LEU A 79 -4.03 -6.38 -1.50
CA LEU A 79 -3.85 -5.93 -0.13
C LEU A 79 -4.17 -4.44 -0.02
N ARG A 80 -4.48 -4.04 1.21
CA ARG A 80 -4.66 -2.65 1.54
C ARG A 80 -3.77 -2.32 2.74
N LEU A 81 -3.29 -1.10 2.81
CA LEU A 81 -2.48 -0.65 3.94
C LEU A 81 -3.27 0.38 4.73
N ARG A 82 -3.13 0.35 6.04
CA ARG A 82 -3.78 1.35 6.91
C ARG A 82 -2.74 2.00 7.79
N TYR A 83 -2.74 3.33 7.78
CA TYR A 83 -1.85 4.13 8.60
C TYR A 83 -2.59 5.38 9.07
N ARG A 84 -2.61 5.60 10.38
CA ARG A 84 -3.31 6.73 11.00
C ARG A 84 -4.77 6.82 10.58
N GLU A 85 -5.45 5.68 10.61
CA GLU A 85 -6.87 5.56 10.27
C GLU A 85 -7.21 5.87 8.81
N GLN A 86 -6.19 5.97 7.95
CA GLN A 86 -6.38 6.15 6.53
C GLN A 86 -6.00 4.88 5.80
N ASP A 87 -6.81 4.51 4.82
CA ASP A 87 -6.56 3.33 4.02
C ASP A 87 -5.91 3.71 2.69
N TYR A 88 -5.01 2.85 2.25
CA TYR A 88 -4.27 3.02 1.00
C TYR A 88 -4.38 1.72 0.20
N GLU A 89 -4.74 1.84 -1.06
CA GLU A 89 -4.77 0.67 -1.94
C GLU A 89 -3.43 0.52 -2.65
N VAL A 90 -2.98 -0.72 -2.79
CA VAL A 90 -1.72 -1.03 -3.47
C VAL A 90 -1.95 -0.94 -4.97
N ARG A 91 -1.16 -0.11 -5.63
CA ARG A 91 -1.23 0.06 -7.09
C ARG A 91 -0.20 -0.82 -7.79
N TYR A 92 1.05 -0.75 -7.35
CA TYR A 92 2.13 -1.64 -7.81
C TYR A 92 3.27 -1.60 -6.81
N PHE A 93 4.26 -2.47 -6.99
CA PHE A 93 5.41 -2.51 -6.11
C PHE A 93 6.63 -3.04 -6.87
N TYR A 94 7.81 -2.66 -6.39
CA TYR A 94 9.08 -3.11 -6.93
C TYR A 94 10.07 -3.39 -5.81
N PRO A 95 11.02 -4.33 -6.01
CA PRO A 95 12.15 -4.41 -5.11
C PRO A 95 12.87 -3.06 -5.12
N ASN A 96 13.37 -2.64 -3.96
CA ASN A 96 14.16 -1.42 -3.91
C ASN A 96 15.47 -1.68 -4.64
N TYR A 97 15.78 -0.85 -5.64
CA TYR A 97 16.95 -1.08 -6.47
C TYR A 97 18.28 -0.73 -5.79
N ARG A 98 18.23 0.03 -4.71
CA ARG A 98 19.44 0.37 -3.95
C ARG A 98 19.73 -0.66 -2.87
N ASP A 99 18.69 -1.27 -2.33
CA ASP A 99 18.81 -2.25 -1.27
C ASP A 99 17.74 -3.33 -1.43
N GLY A 100 18.16 -4.48 -1.93
CA GLY A 100 17.26 -5.60 -2.22
C GLY A 100 16.60 -6.24 -1.01
N GLY A 101 16.97 -5.82 0.22
CA GLY A 101 16.29 -6.26 1.43
C GLY A 101 14.98 -5.52 1.69
N PHE A 102 14.64 -4.55 0.84
CA PHE A 102 13.43 -3.73 0.98
C PHE A 102 12.62 -3.78 -0.29
N VAL A 103 11.32 -3.42 -0.16
CA VAL A 103 10.42 -3.29 -1.29
C VAL A 103 9.71 -1.95 -1.19
N ASP A 104 9.54 -1.29 -2.33
CA ASP A 104 8.79 -0.06 -2.44
C ASP A 104 7.39 -0.37 -2.95
N ILE A 105 6.39 0.02 -2.19
CA ILE A 105 4.99 -0.19 -2.50
C ILE A 105 4.38 1.16 -2.84
N PHE A 106 3.84 1.28 -4.04
CA PHE A 106 3.22 2.51 -4.51
C PHE A 106 1.72 2.39 -4.31
N VAL A 107 1.15 3.32 -3.53
CA VAL A 107 -0.21 3.22 -3.05
C VAL A 107 -0.99 4.49 -3.35
N ARG A 108 -2.29 4.37 -3.36
CA ARG A 108 -3.21 5.49 -3.51
C ARG A 108 -4.08 5.60 -2.26
N LEU A 109 -4.17 6.81 -1.71
CA LEU A 109 -5.06 7.07 -0.59
C LEU A 109 -6.51 6.83 -1.02
N VAL A 110 -7.22 6.03 -0.26
CA VAL A 110 -8.64 5.74 -0.51
C VAL A 110 -9.46 6.85 0.12
N VAL A 111 -10.23 7.54 -0.70
CA VAL A 111 -11.12 8.61 -0.24
C VAL A 111 -12.55 8.16 -0.49
N GLU A 112 -13.33 8.06 0.58
CA GLU A 112 -14.73 7.71 0.46
C GLU A 112 -15.56 8.94 0.12
N ASP A 113 -16.65 8.72 -0.62
CA ASP A 113 -17.54 9.81 -1.01
C ASP A 113 -18.07 10.54 0.21
N GLY A 114 -17.93 11.87 0.17
CA GLY A 114 -18.42 12.72 1.23
C GLY A 114 -17.56 12.78 2.48
N VAL A 115 -16.45 12.08 2.50
CA VAL A 115 -15.54 12.08 3.64
C VAL A 115 -14.16 12.51 3.18
N ALA A 116 -13.74 13.69 3.62
CA ALA A 116 -12.35 14.10 3.45
C ALA A 116 -11.56 13.37 4.54
N GLY A 117 -10.61 12.54 4.15
CA GLY A 117 -9.86 11.70 5.07
C GLY A 117 -8.77 12.42 5.86
N PHE A 118 -8.92 13.67 6.12
CA PHE A 118 -7.88 14.44 6.83
C PHE A 118 -8.43 15.18 7.99
#